data_20b7a9600cda41a35c8a66dd52f580c5
#
_entry.id   20b7a9600cda41a35c8a66dd52f580c5
#
_cell.length_a   1.000
_cell.length_b   1.000
_cell.length_c   1.000
_cell.angle_alpha   90.00
_cell.angle_beta   90.00
_cell.angle_gamma   90.00
#
_symmetry.space_group_name_H-M   'P 1'
#
loop_
_entity.id
_entity.type
_entity.pdbx_description
1 polymer ?
#
loop_
_entity_poly.entity_id
_entity_poly.type
_entity_poly.pdbx_seq_one_letter_code
_entity_poly.pdbx_strand_id
1 'polypeptide(L)'
;MVANYVTLGVSNQLLFTTYHSSLASPLTYVRFFTHVLGHAGWSHYIGNMMYLLLLGPMLEEKYGSRAIIEVVLVTGLVTGVVTWAFFPGIALCGASGIVFAFIMMTSFTSFKEGEIPLTVILVAVIFIGQQVYEGMFVSDNVSNLGHILGGMVGALAGYTLNKK
;
A
#
# COMPACT_ATOMS: atom_id res chain seq x y z
N MET A 1 -5.96 -10.10 11.38
CA MET A 1 -6.16 -11.55 11.12
C MET A 1 -6.97 -12.25 12.19
N VAL A 2 -6.59 -12.19 13.49
CA VAL A 2 -7.34 -12.87 14.56
C VAL A 2 -8.83 -12.49 14.58
N ALA A 3 -9.14 -11.18 14.58
CA ALA A 3 -10.53 -10.70 14.52
C ALA A 3 -11.29 -11.24 13.29
N ASN A 4 -10.65 -11.28 12.13
CA ASN A 4 -11.24 -11.83 10.91
C ASN A 4 -11.56 -13.32 11.04
N TYR A 5 -10.64 -14.07 11.65
CA TYR A 5 -10.83 -15.51 11.91
C TYR A 5 -11.98 -15.78 12.90
N VAL A 6 -11.99 -15.06 14.02
CA VAL A 6 -13.02 -15.20 15.07
C VAL A 6 -14.42 -14.79 14.56
N THR A 7 -14.49 -13.78 13.71
CA THR A 7 -15.77 -13.27 13.15
C THR A 7 -16.16 -13.92 11.83
N LEU A 8 -15.48 -14.98 11.41
CA LEU A 8 -15.74 -15.68 10.14
C LEU A 8 -15.79 -14.71 8.92
N GLY A 9 -14.90 -13.74 8.89
CA GLY A 9 -14.79 -12.78 7.79
C GLY A 9 -15.56 -11.47 7.99
N VAL A 10 -16.49 -11.41 8.91
CA VAL A 10 -17.40 -10.25 9.11
C VAL A 10 -16.60 -8.98 9.45
N SER A 11 -15.58 -9.06 10.30
CA SER A 11 -14.76 -7.88 10.66
C SER A 11 -14.03 -7.30 9.46
N ASN A 12 -13.51 -8.15 8.57
CA ASN A 12 -12.85 -7.69 7.33
C ASN A 12 -13.85 -6.95 6.45
N GLN A 13 -15.00 -7.54 6.20
CA GLN A 13 -16.02 -6.97 5.34
C GLN A 13 -16.57 -5.65 5.87
N LEU A 14 -16.79 -5.54 7.17
CA LEU A 14 -17.40 -4.34 7.78
C LEU A 14 -16.41 -3.20 7.95
N LEU A 15 -15.17 -3.48 8.38
CA LEU A 15 -14.24 -2.45 8.85
C LEU A 15 -12.93 -2.37 8.06
N PHE A 16 -12.47 -3.51 7.48
CA PHE A 16 -11.11 -3.63 6.96
C PHE A 16 -11.05 -3.96 5.47
N THR A 17 -12.10 -3.63 4.73
CA THR A 17 -12.14 -3.76 3.27
C THR A 17 -12.83 -2.54 2.70
N THR A 18 -12.16 -1.82 1.79
CA THR A 18 -12.80 -0.74 1.03
C THR A 18 -13.42 -1.29 -0.25
N TYR A 19 -14.60 -0.81 -0.57
CA TYR A 19 -15.38 -1.12 -1.77
C TYR A 19 -16.34 0.02 -2.06
N HIS A 20 -16.90 0.06 -3.26
CA HIS A 20 -17.88 1.08 -3.63
C HIS A 20 -19.12 0.98 -2.74
N SER A 21 -19.34 2.01 -1.93
CA SER A 21 -20.43 2.09 -0.94
C SER A 21 -20.92 3.53 -0.81
N SER A 22 -22.10 3.72 -0.22
CA SER A 22 -22.70 5.04 -0.06
C SER A 22 -21.85 5.98 0.77
N LEU A 23 -21.64 7.20 0.30
CA LEU A 23 -20.97 8.28 1.07
C LEU A 23 -21.80 8.77 2.26
N ALA A 24 -23.09 8.41 2.35
CA ALA A 24 -23.90 8.67 3.53
C ALA A 24 -23.51 7.76 4.72
N SER A 25 -22.77 6.67 4.46
CA SER A 25 -22.31 5.77 5.51
C SER A 25 -20.96 6.24 6.08
N PRO A 26 -20.85 6.50 7.40
CA PRO A 26 -19.57 6.83 8.02
C PRO A 26 -18.51 5.74 7.86
N LEU A 27 -18.92 4.47 7.74
CA LEU A 27 -18.02 3.35 7.52
C LEU A 27 -17.26 3.45 6.21
N THR A 28 -17.79 4.12 5.18
CA THR A 28 -17.09 4.34 3.92
C THR A 28 -15.78 5.11 4.17
N TYR A 29 -15.83 6.16 4.95
CA TYR A 29 -14.66 6.97 5.28
C TYR A 29 -13.67 6.24 6.19
N VAL A 30 -14.16 5.47 7.15
CA VAL A 30 -13.31 4.64 8.01
C VAL A 30 -12.54 3.63 7.16
N ARG A 31 -13.18 2.98 6.21
CA ARG A 31 -12.58 1.97 5.32
C ARG A 31 -11.49 2.54 4.41
N PHE A 32 -11.53 3.83 4.06
CA PHE A 32 -10.45 4.46 3.29
C PHE A 32 -9.08 4.38 3.99
N PHE A 33 -9.07 4.25 5.29
CA PHE A 33 -7.84 4.11 6.07
C PHE A 33 -7.65 2.69 6.61
N THR A 34 -8.72 2.04 7.05
CA THR A 34 -8.60 0.78 7.80
C THR A 34 -8.44 -0.45 6.90
N HIS A 35 -8.69 -0.33 5.60
CA HIS A 35 -8.53 -1.46 4.67
C HIS A 35 -7.10 -2.01 4.66
N VAL A 36 -6.09 -1.19 4.94
CA VAL A 36 -4.69 -1.62 5.05
C VAL A 36 -4.44 -2.60 6.20
N LEU A 37 -5.34 -2.65 7.19
CA LEU A 37 -5.29 -3.59 8.31
C LEU A 37 -5.98 -4.93 7.99
N GLY A 38 -6.82 -4.96 6.96
CA GLY A 38 -7.50 -6.16 6.50
C GLY A 38 -6.56 -7.10 5.74
N HIS A 39 -6.83 -8.39 5.76
CA HIS A 39 -6.08 -9.37 4.97
C HIS A 39 -6.98 -10.54 4.61
N ALA A 40 -6.89 -11.02 3.36
CA ALA A 40 -7.70 -12.12 2.86
C ALA A 40 -7.33 -13.48 3.47
N GLY A 41 -6.09 -13.65 3.93
CA GLY A 41 -5.62 -14.90 4.53
C GLY A 41 -4.28 -14.75 5.24
N TRP A 42 -3.84 -15.83 5.91
CA TRP A 42 -2.59 -15.85 6.67
C TRP A 42 -1.36 -15.64 5.81
N SER A 43 -1.29 -16.24 4.63
CA SER A 43 -0.16 -16.05 3.70
C SER A 43 -0.01 -14.58 3.31
N HIS A 44 -1.12 -13.92 2.94
CA HIS A 44 -1.15 -12.50 2.60
C HIS A 44 -0.72 -11.62 3.79
N TYR A 45 -1.22 -11.94 5.00
CA TYR A 45 -0.83 -11.22 6.22
C TYR A 45 0.67 -11.36 6.53
N ILE A 46 1.17 -12.60 6.54
CA ILE A 46 2.57 -12.89 6.87
C ILE A 46 3.50 -12.21 5.84
N GLY A 47 3.19 -12.32 4.55
CA GLY A 47 3.98 -11.67 3.50
C GLY A 47 4.09 -10.16 3.71
N ASN A 48 2.97 -9.48 3.97
CA ASN A 48 2.98 -8.04 4.24
C ASN A 48 3.76 -7.70 5.51
N MET A 49 3.55 -8.45 6.61
CA MET A 49 4.24 -8.19 7.88
C MET A 49 5.75 -8.38 7.77
N MET A 50 6.20 -9.38 7.02
CA MET A 50 7.64 -9.58 6.78
C MET A 50 8.28 -8.34 6.15
N TYR A 51 7.68 -7.80 5.08
CA TYR A 51 8.21 -6.60 4.44
C TYR A 51 8.11 -5.36 5.33
N LEU A 52 7.01 -5.16 6.03
CA LEU A 52 6.84 -4.02 6.91
C LEU A 52 7.83 -4.04 8.08
N LEU A 53 8.09 -5.22 8.67
CA LEU A 53 9.06 -5.38 9.76
C LEU A 53 10.52 -5.26 9.27
N LEU A 54 10.78 -5.60 8.01
CA LEU A 54 12.12 -5.47 7.42
C LEU A 54 12.42 -4.02 7.01
N LEU A 55 11.49 -3.37 6.29
CA LEU A 55 11.71 -2.05 5.71
C LEU A 55 11.32 -0.92 6.64
N GLY A 56 10.30 -1.12 7.47
CA GLY A 56 9.75 -0.08 8.36
C GLY A 56 10.79 0.52 9.30
N PRO A 57 11.49 -0.28 10.12
CA PRO A 57 12.49 0.25 11.05
C PRO A 57 13.62 1.00 10.35
N MET A 58 14.09 0.50 9.20
CA MET A 58 15.15 1.15 8.42
C MET A 58 14.70 2.52 7.87
N LEU A 59 13.47 2.59 7.37
CA LEU A 59 12.91 3.84 6.86
C LEU A 59 12.58 4.80 7.99
N GLU A 60 12.11 4.29 9.14
CA GLU A 60 11.85 5.08 10.34
C GLU A 60 13.12 5.69 10.90
N GLU A 61 14.22 4.94 10.95
CA GLU A 61 15.54 5.45 11.36
C GLU A 61 16.00 6.59 10.44
N LYS A 62 15.75 6.47 9.13
CA LYS A 62 16.18 7.48 8.16
C LYS A 62 15.28 8.71 8.13
N TYR A 63 13.97 8.54 8.13
CA TYR A 63 13.01 9.62 7.85
C TYR A 63 12.21 10.06 9.08
N GLY A 64 12.30 9.32 10.18
CA GLY A 64 11.58 9.54 11.42
C GLY A 64 10.16 8.96 11.42
N SER A 65 9.66 8.63 12.61
CA SER A 65 8.34 7.99 12.81
C SER A 65 7.20 8.80 12.21
N ARG A 66 7.26 10.13 12.30
CA ARG A 66 6.22 11.02 11.77
C ARG A 66 6.06 10.86 10.26
N ALA A 67 7.17 10.88 9.51
CA ALA A 67 7.13 10.71 8.06
C ALA A 67 6.58 9.34 7.66
N ILE A 68 6.96 8.29 8.39
CA ILE A 68 6.45 6.94 8.13
C ILE A 68 4.94 6.85 8.37
N ILE A 69 4.44 7.41 9.47
CA ILE A 69 3.00 7.47 9.75
C ILE A 69 2.25 8.25 8.65
N GLU A 70 2.79 9.40 8.23
CA GLU A 70 2.21 10.20 7.15
C GLU A 70 2.13 9.40 5.84
N VAL A 71 3.18 8.67 5.47
CA VAL A 71 3.18 7.81 4.27
C VAL A 71 2.15 6.69 4.38
N VAL A 72 2.06 6.03 5.53
CA VAL A 72 1.05 4.98 5.78
C VAL A 72 -0.37 5.52 5.60
N LEU A 73 -0.67 6.67 6.21
CA LEU A 73 -2.00 7.29 6.14
C LEU A 73 -2.34 7.78 4.73
N VAL A 74 -1.39 8.43 4.05
CA VAL A 74 -1.57 8.91 2.67
C VAL A 74 -1.75 7.74 1.72
N THR A 75 -0.94 6.69 1.85
CA THR A 75 -1.08 5.49 1.02
C THR A 75 -2.45 4.84 1.22
N GLY A 76 -2.88 4.64 2.46
CA GLY A 76 -4.21 4.12 2.76
C GLY A 76 -5.32 4.98 2.13
N LEU A 77 -5.28 6.29 2.35
CA LEU A 77 -6.28 7.20 1.79
C LEU A 77 -6.32 7.16 0.26
N VAL A 78 -5.16 7.26 -0.41
CA VAL A 78 -5.07 7.28 -1.88
C VAL A 78 -5.59 5.97 -2.46
N THR A 79 -5.09 4.82 -1.99
CA THR A 79 -5.51 3.51 -2.50
C THR A 79 -6.98 3.24 -2.20
N GLY A 80 -7.46 3.61 -1.01
CA GLY A 80 -8.86 3.44 -0.62
C GLY A 80 -9.82 4.30 -1.44
N VAL A 81 -9.54 5.61 -1.59
CA VAL A 81 -10.40 6.54 -2.34
C VAL A 81 -10.39 6.23 -3.82
N VAL A 82 -9.23 5.96 -4.43
CA VAL A 82 -9.14 5.66 -5.86
C VAL A 82 -9.87 4.36 -6.18
N THR A 83 -9.70 3.31 -5.37
CA THR A 83 -10.43 2.05 -5.55
C THR A 83 -11.94 2.29 -5.44
N TRP A 84 -12.38 2.99 -4.40
CA TRP A 84 -13.79 3.28 -4.19
C TRP A 84 -14.41 4.08 -5.36
N ALA A 85 -13.70 5.10 -5.88
CA ALA A 85 -14.22 6.03 -6.86
C ALA A 85 -14.24 5.45 -8.28
N PHE A 86 -13.20 4.72 -8.67
CA PHE A 86 -12.98 4.33 -10.06
C PHE A 86 -13.15 2.83 -10.33
N PHE A 87 -13.23 2.00 -9.30
CA PHE A 87 -13.26 0.54 -9.44
C PHE A 87 -14.38 -0.10 -8.62
N PRO A 88 -15.66 0.15 -8.97
CA PRO A 88 -16.81 -0.27 -8.15
C PRO A 88 -16.97 -1.79 -8.01
N GLY A 89 -16.34 -2.56 -8.88
CA GLY A 89 -16.33 -4.04 -8.81
C GLY A 89 -15.20 -4.62 -7.96
N ILE A 90 -14.32 -3.78 -7.40
CA ILE A 90 -13.17 -4.25 -6.62
C ILE A 90 -13.39 -4.00 -5.12
N ALA A 91 -13.05 -5.02 -4.33
CA ALA A 91 -12.94 -4.96 -2.88
C ALA A 91 -11.46 -5.05 -2.48
N LEU A 92 -10.90 -3.95 -1.92
CA LEU A 92 -9.49 -3.84 -1.57
C LEU A 92 -9.28 -4.02 -0.07
N CYS A 93 -8.40 -4.94 0.31
CA CYS A 93 -7.86 -5.06 1.67
C CYS A 93 -6.41 -5.54 1.64
N GLY A 94 -5.60 -5.06 2.57
CA GLY A 94 -4.19 -5.45 2.72
C GLY A 94 -3.24 -4.27 2.86
N ALA A 95 -2.13 -4.52 3.54
CA ALA A 95 -1.06 -3.55 3.70
C ALA A 95 -0.10 -3.49 2.50
N SER A 96 -0.35 -4.24 1.44
CA SER A 96 0.57 -4.37 0.31
C SER A 96 0.85 -3.03 -0.39
N GLY A 97 -0.13 -2.13 -0.50
CA GLY A 97 0.11 -0.77 -0.99
C GLY A 97 1.19 -0.02 -0.17
N ILE A 98 1.18 -0.19 1.17
CA ILE A 98 2.19 0.39 2.05
C ILE A 98 3.55 -0.32 1.84
N VAL A 99 3.55 -1.65 1.70
CA VAL A 99 4.76 -2.41 1.38
C VAL A 99 5.42 -1.86 0.14
N PHE A 100 4.65 -1.64 -0.92
CA PHE A 100 5.19 -1.09 -2.17
C PHE A 100 5.63 0.37 -2.04
N ALA A 101 4.94 1.18 -1.24
CA ALA A 101 5.42 2.51 -0.89
C ALA A 101 6.79 2.45 -0.19
N PHE A 102 6.97 1.54 0.75
CA PHE A 102 8.24 1.37 1.46
C PHE A 102 9.36 0.83 0.55
N ILE A 103 9.06 -0.10 -0.36
CA ILE A 103 10.03 -0.57 -1.36
C ILE A 103 10.52 0.60 -2.22
N MET A 104 9.60 1.43 -2.71
CA MET A 104 9.98 2.61 -3.49
C MET A 104 10.78 3.62 -2.66
N MET A 105 10.36 3.94 -1.43
CA MET A 105 11.11 4.83 -0.54
C MET A 105 12.54 4.32 -0.27
N THR A 106 12.70 3.01 -0.08
CA THR A 106 14.01 2.39 0.14
C THR A 106 14.96 2.68 -1.03
N SER A 107 14.43 2.67 -2.26
CA SER A 107 15.23 2.96 -3.46
C SER A 107 15.78 4.39 -3.49
N PHE A 108 15.15 5.32 -2.75
CA PHE A 108 15.63 6.69 -2.61
C PHE A 108 16.61 6.91 -1.44
N THR A 109 16.95 5.88 -0.67
CA THR A 109 17.84 6.07 0.50
C THR A 109 19.22 6.58 0.15
N SER A 110 19.69 6.33 -1.07
CA SER A 110 20.98 6.81 -1.62
C SER A 110 20.84 8.05 -2.53
N PHE A 111 19.69 8.73 -2.48
CA PHE A 111 19.42 9.90 -3.32
C PHE A 111 20.39 11.04 -3.00
N LYS A 112 20.97 11.62 -4.06
CA LYS A 112 21.72 12.86 -4.01
C LYS A 112 20.96 13.91 -4.82
N GLU A 113 21.02 15.16 -4.39
CA GLU A 113 20.30 16.23 -5.05
C GLU A 113 20.72 16.34 -6.54
N GLY A 114 19.72 16.36 -7.42
CA GLY A 114 19.93 16.44 -8.87
C GLY A 114 20.14 15.11 -9.60
N GLU A 115 20.22 13.98 -8.88
CA GLU A 115 20.41 12.65 -9.48
C GLU A 115 19.28 11.70 -9.09
N ILE A 116 18.74 10.94 -10.04
CA ILE A 116 17.82 9.82 -9.75
C ILE A 116 18.67 8.56 -9.60
N PRO A 117 18.69 7.91 -8.41
CA PRO A 117 19.45 6.69 -8.22
C PRO A 117 19.03 5.61 -9.23
N LEU A 118 20.01 4.90 -9.79
CA LEU A 118 19.74 3.79 -10.71
C LEU A 118 18.82 2.73 -10.06
N THR A 119 18.93 2.53 -8.75
CA THR A 119 18.07 1.64 -7.98
C THR A 119 16.59 2.02 -8.07
N VAL A 120 16.25 3.31 -8.09
CA VAL A 120 14.88 3.79 -8.27
C VAL A 120 14.35 3.37 -9.64
N ILE A 121 15.15 3.58 -10.68
CA ILE A 121 14.77 3.22 -12.06
C ILE A 121 14.56 1.71 -12.17
N LEU A 122 15.52 0.91 -11.70
CA LEU A 122 15.44 -0.55 -11.77
C LEU A 122 14.25 -1.10 -10.97
N VAL A 123 14.06 -0.64 -9.73
CA VAL A 123 12.92 -1.07 -8.90
C VAL A 123 11.59 -0.66 -9.55
N ALA A 124 11.49 0.57 -10.07
CA ALA A 124 10.27 1.00 -10.74
C ALA A 124 9.97 0.17 -11.99
N VAL A 125 10.97 -0.10 -12.84
CA VAL A 125 10.79 -0.91 -14.06
C VAL A 125 10.39 -2.35 -13.73
N ILE A 126 11.10 -3.01 -12.81
CA ILE A 126 10.80 -4.38 -12.40
C ILE A 126 9.41 -4.43 -11.76
N PHE A 127 9.14 -3.52 -10.85
CA PHE A 127 7.90 -3.48 -10.10
C PHE A 127 6.68 -3.20 -10.99
N ILE A 128 6.71 -2.10 -11.76
CA ILE A 128 5.60 -1.76 -12.66
C ILE A 128 5.43 -2.84 -13.73
N GLY A 129 6.54 -3.36 -14.28
CA GLY A 129 6.51 -4.45 -15.24
C GLY A 129 5.84 -5.70 -14.67
N GLN A 130 6.14 -6.07 -13.42
CA GLN A 130 5.48 -7.20 -12.75
C GLN A 130 3.98 -6.95 -12.55
N GLN A 131 3.58 -5.76 -12.06
CA GLN A 131 2.17 -5.45 -11.85
C GLN A 131 1.36 -5.42 -13.14
N VAL A 132 1.96 -4.91 -14.24
CA VAL A 132 1.33 -4.92 -15.56
C VAL A 132 1.19 -6.36 -16.07
N TYR A 133 2.26 -7.16 -15.96
CA TYR A 133 2.23 -8.57 -16.35
C TYR A 133 1.15 -9.36 -15.57
N GLU A 134 1.12 -9.22 -14.25
CA GLU A 134 0.13 -9.88 -13.40
C GLU A 134 -1.29 -9.43 -13.75
N GLY A 135 -1.52 -8.14 -13.93
CA GLY A 135 -2.83 -7.60 -14.31
C GLY A 135 -3.33 -8.03 -15.69
N MET A 136 -2.42 -8.39 -16.60
CA MET A 136 -2.78 -8.84 -17.97
C MET A 136 -2.90 -10.35 -18.09
N PHE A 137 -2.11 -11.13 -17.35
CA PHE A 137 -1.92 -12.55 -17.60
C PHE A 137 -2.23 -13.45 -16.41
N VAL A 138 -2.38 -12.89 -15.21
CA VAL A 138 -2.66 -13.66 -13.99
C VAL A 138 -4.06 -13.29 -13.50
N SER A 139 -4.95 -14.29 -13.47
CA SER A 139 -6.29 -14.13 -12.91
C SER A 139 -6.25 -14.43 -11.42
N ASP A 140 -5.84 -13.46 -10.62
CA ASP A 140 -5.86 -13.55 -9.16
C ASP A 140 -6.68 -12.40 -8.54
N ASN A 141 -6.92 -12.49 -7.24
CA ASN A 141 -7.64 -11.47 -6.48
C ASN A 141 -6.69 -10.38 -5.93
N VAL A 142 -5.51 -10.21 -6.53
CA VAL A 142 -4.52 -9.21 -6.11
C VAL A 142 -4.83 -7.87 -6.75
N SER A 143 -4.85 -6.83 -5.96
CA SER A 143 -5.08 -5.47 -6.46
C SER A 143 -3.76 -4.85 -6.95
N ASN A 144 -3.39 -5.15 -8.19
CA ASN A 144 -2.22 -4.55 -8.86
C ASN A 144 -2.28 -3.01 -8.87
N LEU A 145 -3.49 -2.46 -8.98
CA LEU A 145 -3.72 -1.02 -8.85
C LEU A 145 -3.29 -0.48 -7.48
N GLY A 146 -3.67 -1.14 -6.39
CA GLY A 146 -3.28 -0.74 -5.04
C GLY A 146 -1.77 -0.72 -4.85
N HIS A 147 -1.07 -1.67 -5.48
CA HIS A 147 0.38 -1.74 -5.50
C HIS A 147 1.00 -0.57 -6.27
N ILE A 148 0.52 -0.30 -7.48
CA ILE A 148 1.01 0.82 -8.31
C ILE A 148 0.81 2.15 -7.59
N LEU A 149 -0.39 2.39 -7.06
CA LEU A 149 -0.68 3.62 -6.31
C LEU A 149 0.21 3.76 -5.06
N GLY A 150 0.39 2.68 -4.32
CA GLY A 150 1.31 2.64 -3.18
C GLY A 150 2.74 2.97 -3.59
N GLY A 151 3.23 2.36 -4.65
CA GLY A 151 4.55 2.64 -5.23
C GLY A 151 4.71 4.11 -5.65
N MET A 152 3.69 4.72 -6.25
CA MET A 152 3.70 6.15 -6.63
C MET A 152 3.77 7.06 -5.40
N VAL A 153 2.99 6.78 -4.36
CA VAL A 153 3.07 7.52 -3.08
C VAL A 153 4.46 7.40 -2.47
N GLY A 154 5.02 6.18 -2.45
CA GLY A 154 6.36 5.93 -1.93
C GLY A 154 7.46 6.63 -2.73
N ALA A 155 7.36 6.65 -4.06
CA ALA A 155 8.30 7.37 -4.93
C ALA A 155 8.27 8.88 -4.64
N LEU A 156 7.07 9.47 -4.55
CA LEU A 156 6.90 10.88 -4.24
C LEU A 156 7.43 11.22 -2.85
N ALA A 157 7.12 10.39 -1.85
CA ALA A 157 7.61 10.56 -0.48
C ALA A 157 9.14 10.44 -0.42
N GLY A 158 9.71 9.39 -1.03
CA GLY A 158 11.16 9.18 -1.10
C GLY A 158 11.89 10.34 -1.77
N TYR A 159 11.36 10.86 -2.85
CA TYR A 159 11.91 12.03 -3.53
C TYR A 159 11.84 13.29 -2.65
N THR A 160 10.66 13.60 -2.09
CA THR A 160 10.45 14.85 -1.36
C THR A 160 11.19 14.88 -0.02
N LEU A 161 11.28 13.76 0.68
CA LEU A 161 11.96 13.66 1.98
C LEU A 161 13.49 13.68 1.84
N ASN A 162 14.04 13.31 0.69
CA ASN A 162 15.48 13.39 0.44
C ASN A 162 15.93 14.72 -0.18
N LYS A 163 15.00 15.58 -0.58
CA LYS A 163 15.32 16.91 -1.14
C LYS A 163 15.64 17.97 -0.05
N LYS A 164 15.47 17.58 1.22
CA LYS A 164 15.82 18.41 2.38
C LYS A 164 17.23 18.07 2.86
#